data_39585a4811cff73f7982ef422cba1b2a
#
_entry.id   39585a4811cff73f7982ef422cba1b2a
#
_cell.length_a   1.000
_cell.length_b   1.000
_cell.length_c   1.000
_cell.angle_alpha   90.00
_cell.angle_beta   90.00
_cell.angle_gamma   90.00
#
_symmetry.space_group_name_H-M   'P 1'
#
loop_
_entity.id
_entity.type
_entity.pdbx_description
1 polymer ?
#
loop_
_entity_poly.entity_id
_entity_poly.type
_entity_poly.pdbx_seq_one_letter_code
_entity_poly.pdbx_strand_id
1 'polypeptide(L)'
;MVWARVVVVLVGVLGAWVEGHGRLVDPPARGTMWRLGFDTPAHYNDHQLFCGGFSRQWVQNRGRCGECGDPWDLPRPRPNEAGGMWSTGIISRVYREGEVLTVTVHLTANHMGWFEFRLCPNNDPTQYVKQSCLNKHVLRLLDYPGTRYHLKHSQTGLFRIRLQLPPGLTCTQCVVQWHYTTGNNWGFCKDGSNKPGCGPRKCSAGAPTSPSTITTTPPTSSSPTSPKSQTSPSSCSSRHRGTRRESLRRSV
;
A
#
# COMPACT_ATOMS: atom_id res chain seq x y z
N MET A 1 -36.13 57.08 -25.66
CA MET A 1 -35.32 55.96 -26.19
C MET A 1 -34.44 55.44 -25.05
N VAL A 2 -34.86 54.34 -24.45
CA VAL A 2 -34.17 53.72 -23.27
C VAL A 2 -33.37 52.57 -23.84
N TRP A 3 -32.02 52.66 -23.81
CA TRP A 3 -31.13 51.59 -24.19
C TRP A 3 -30.99 50.61 -23.04
N ALA A 4 -31.63 49.44 -23.15
CA ALA A 4 -31.42 48.32 -22.25
C ALA A 4 -30.06 47.71 -22.55
N ARG A 5 -29.12 47.84 -21.61
CA ARG A 5 -27.83 47.11 -21.65
C ARG A 5 -28.08 45.70 -21.16
N VAL A 6 -28.05 44.72 -22.04
CA VAL A 6 -28.05 43.30 -21.70
C VAL A 6 -26.63 42.95 -21.24
N VAL A 7 -26.47 42.76 -19.95
CA VAL A 7 -25.24 42.19 -19.38
C VAL A 7 -25.35 40.67 -19.48
N VAL A 8 -24.66 40.09 -20.46
CA VAL A 8 -24.50 38.64 -20.55
C VAL A 8 -23.44 38.23 -19.53
N VAL A 9 -23.88 37.69 -18.38
CA VAL A 9 -22.98 37.06 -17.42
C VAL A 9 -22.63 35.68 -17.97
N LEU A 10 -21.45 35.55 -18.58
CA LEU A 10 -20.84 34.28 -18.90
C LEU A 10 -20.42 33.63 -17.57
N VAL A 11 -21.28 32.79 -17.00
CA VAL A 11 -20.92 31.87 -15.94
C VAL A 11 -20.07 30.80 -16.58
N GLY A 12 -18.77 31.02 -16.60
CA GLY A 12 -17.80 30.00 -16.93
C GLY A 12 -17.93 28.89 -15.88
N VAL A 13 -18.57 27.78 -16.25
CA VAL A 13 -18.50 26.55 -15.48
C VAL A 13 -17.04 26.09 -15.56
N LEU A 14 -16.22 26.57 -14.61
CA LEU A 14 -14.93 26.00 -14.32
C LEU A 14 -15.23 24.59 -13.79
N GLY A 15 -15.29 23.64 -14.70
CA GLY A 15 -15.32 22.22 -14.33
C GLY A 15 -14.10 21.97 -13.47
N ALA A 16 -14.29 21.93 -12.17
CA ALA A 16 -13.24 21.49 -11.25
C ALA A 16 -12.90 20.04 -11.66
N TRP A 17 -11.73 19.87 -12.24
CA TRP A 17 -11.16 18.56 -12.55
C TRP A 17 -10.86 17.93 -11.20
N VAL A 18 -11.78 17.12 -10.69
CA VAL A 18 -11.61 16.42 -9.42
C VAL A 18 -10.71 15.22 -9.70
N GLU A 19 -9.46 15.34 -9.31
CA GLU A 19 -8.48 14.27 -9.42
C GLU A 19 -8.60 13.33 -8.21
N GLY A 20 -8.43 12.01 -8.43
CA GLY A 20 -8.48 11.02 -7.36
C GLY A 20 -7.33 11.24 -6.38
N HIS A 21 -7.67 11.43 -5.11
CA HIS A 21 -6.70 11.71 -4.07
C HIS A 21 -6.68 10.59 -3.04
N GLY A 22 -5.47 10.14 -2.68
CA GLY A 22 -5.31 9.14 -1.65
C GLY A 22 -3.85 8.91 -1.31
N ARG A 23 -3.63 8.18 -0.22
CA ARG A 23 -2.30 7.85 0.28
C ARG A 23 -2.27 6.44 0.84
N LEU A 24 -1.10 5.80 0.79
CA LEU A 24 -0.86 4.56 1.49
C LEU A 24 -0.46 4.90 2.94
N VAL A 25 -1.28 4.44 3.89
CA VAL A 25 -1.12 4.75 5.32
C VAL A 25 -0.38 3.65 6.05
N ASP A 26 -0.60 2.39 5.67
CA ASP A 26 0.07 1.23 6.25
C ASP A 26 0.33 0.16 5.17
N PRO A 27 1.58 -0.26 4.96
CA PRO A 27 2.80 0.44 5.37
C PRO A 27 2.80 1.87 4.83
N PRO A 28 3.26 2.88 5.62
CA PRO A 28 3.17 4.26 5.16
C PRO A 28 4.03 4.51 3.94
N ALA A 29 3.47 5.24 2.98
CA ALA A 29 4.25 5.75 1.85
C ALA A 29 5.33 6.73 2.33
N ARG A 30 6.39 6.88 1.56
CA ARG A 30 7.52 7.77 1.88
C ARG A 30 7.05 9.18 2.26
N GLY A 31 6.16 9.77 1.46
CA GLY A 31 5.59 11.08 1.74
C GLY A 31 4.55 11.11 2.89
N THR A 32 4.12 9.94 3.40
CA THR A 32 3.13 9.85 4.48
C THR A 32 3.77 9.56 5.85
N MET A 33 5.02 9.09 5.88
CA MET A 33 5.72 8.64 7.08
C MET A 33 5.76 9.69 8.19
N TRP A 34 5.97 10.96 7.85
CA TRP A 34 6.02 12.08 8.80
C TRP A 34 4.72 12.23 9.62
N ARG A 35 3.55 11.89 9.03
CA ARG A 35 2.25 11.92 9.71
C ARG A 35 2.13 10.87 10.82
N LEU A 36 2.99 9.86 10.78
CA LEU A 36 3.03 8.75 11.73
C LEU A 36 4.22 8.83 12.69
N GLY A 37 4.87 10.01 12.75
CA GLY A 37 5.96 10.27 13.68
C GLY A 37 7.34 9.77 13.25
N PHE A 38 7.50 9.33 11.99
CA PHE A 38 8.84 9.04 11.47
C PHE A 38 9.60 10.35 11.23
N ASP A 39 10.91 10.31 11.47
CA ASP A 39 11.80 11.45 11.21
C ASP A 39 12.04 11.61 9.71
N THR A 40 11.05 12.16 9.02
CA THR A 40 11.08 12.43 7.58
C THR A 40 10.50 13.81 7.29
N PRO A 41 10.96 14.48 6.22
CA PRO A 41 10.42 15.78 5.83
C PRO A 41 8.91 15.74 5.61
N ALA A 42 8.21 16.79 6.03
CA ALA A 42 6.76 16.89 5.84
C ALA A 42 6.39 17.04 4.36
N HIS A 43 5.50 16.18 3.89
CA HIS A 43 4.93 16.22 2.54
C HIS A 43 3.42 16.49 2.63
N TYR A 44 3.03 17.76 2.59
CA TYR A 44 1.63 18.15 2.77
C TYR A 44 0.71 17.68 1.64
N ASN A 45 1.26 17.46 0.44
CA ASN A 45 0.56 16.96 -0.75
C ASN A 45 0.74 15.46 -0.97
N ASP A 46 1.00 14.68 0.07
CA ASP A 46 1.25 13.24 0.03
C ASP A 46 0.10 12.40 -0.56
N HIS A 47 -1.09 12.98 -0.68
CA HIS A 47 -2.28 12.39 -1.29
C HIS A 47 -2.46 12.74 -2.78
N GLN A 48 -1.53 13.49 -3.38
CA GLN A 48 -1.61 14.01 -4.75
C GLN A 48 -0.44 13.55 -5.64
N LEU A 49 0.03 12.31 -5.48
CA LEU A 49 1.11 11.74 -6.27
C LEU A 49 0.58 11.19 -7.62
N PHE A 50 0.11 12.06 -8.48
CA PHE A 50 -0.61 11.76 -9.71
C PHE A 50 0.11 12.24 -10.98
N CYS A 51 1.44 12.05 -11.05
CA CYS A 51 2.26 12.31 -12.23
C CYS A 51 2.25 13.78 -12.72
N GLY A 52 1.87 14.73 -11.85
CA GLY A 52 1.76 16.15 -12.17
C GLY A 52 0.45 16.55 -12.86
N GLY A 53 -0.56 15.68 -12.85
CA GLY A 53 -1.88 15.94 -13.39
C GLY A 53 -2.06 15.45 -14.83
N PHE A 54 -3.31 15.50 -15.29
CA PHE A 54 -3.71 14.95 -16.59
C PHE A 54 -2.92 15.51 -17.76
N SER A 55 -2.89 16.84 -17.89
CA SER A 55 -2.24 17.49 -19.03
C SER A 55 -0.74 17.19 -19.07
N ARG A 56 -0.07 17.22 -17.90
CA ARG A 56 1.36 16.92 -17.83
C ARG A 56 1.65 15.47 -18.18
N GLN A 57 0.87 14.53 -17.62
CA GLN A 57 1.06 13.11 -17.91
C GLN A 57 0.73 12.77 -19.36
N TRP A 58 -0.47 13.16 -19.84
CA TRP A 58 -0.99 12.62 -21.11
C TRP A 58 -0.62 13.47 -22.32
N VAL A 59 -0.66 14.80 -22.18
CA VAL A 59 -0.34 15.69 -23.32
C VAL A 59 1.17 15.88 -23.42
N GLN A 60 1.85 16.21 -22.31
CA GLN A 60 3.29 16.51 -22.35
C GLN A 60 4.14 15.23 -22.29
N ASN A 61 3.84 14.31 -21.37
CA ASN A 61 4.65 13.12 -21.11
C ASN A 61 4.16 11.86 -21.83
N ARG A 62 3.18 11.95 -22.73
CA ARG A 62 2.64 10.83 -23.55
C ARG A 62 2.22 9.63 -22.70
N GLY A 63 1.52 9.87 -21.58
CA GLY A 63 1.04 8.86 -20.64
C GLY A 63 2.08 8.37 -19.63
N ARG A 64 3.34 8.82 -19.71
CA ARG A 64 4.40 8.39 -18.79
C ARG A 64 4.27 9.04 -17.42
N CYS A 65 4.63 8.28 -16.39
CA CYS A 65 4.64 8.69 -14.99
C CYS A 65 5.91 8.18 -14.32
N GLY A 66 6.40 8.88 -13.32
CA GLY A 66 7.44 8.36 -12.43
C GLY A 66 6.91 7.21 -11.58
N GLU A 67 7.76 6.27 -11.25
CA GLU A 67 7.41 5.05 -10.52
C GLU A 67 6.84 5.31 -9.12
N CYS A 68 7.10 6.51 -8.60
CA CYS A 68 6.64 6.99 -7.29
C CYS A 68 5.53 8.05 -7.37
N GLY A 69 4.94 8.26 -8.56
CA GLY A 69 3.87 9.24 -8.77
C GLY A 69 4.34 10.66 -9.10
N ASP A 70 5.65 10.87 -9.17
CA ASP A 70 6.23 12.13 -9.63
C ASP A 70 5.97 12.35 -11.14
N PRO A 71 5.92 13.60 -11.62
CA PRO A 71 5.93 13.88 -13.04
C PRO A 71 7.13 13.25 -13.76
N TRP A 72 6.88 12.64 -14.92
CA TRP A 72 7.92 11.92 -15.67
C TRP A 72 9.09 12.79 -16.11
N ASP A 73 8.83 14.02 -16.47
CA ASP A 73 9.79 14.99 -17.01
C ASP A 73 10.66 15.68 -15.95
N LEU A 74 10.45 15.41 -14.67
CA LEU A 74 11.35 15.89 -13.63
C LEU A 74 12.73 15.22 -13.72
N PRO A 75 13.81 15.96 -13.41
CA PRO A 75 15.14 15.37 -13.31
C PRO A 75 15.20 14.32 -12.21
N ARG A 76 16.04 13.30 -12.41
CA ARG A 76 16.27 12.25 -11.40
C ARG A 76 17.45 12.63 -10.47
N PRO A 77 17.36 12.27 -9.17
CA PRO A 77 16.26 11.58 -8.52
C PRO A 77 15.04 12.49 -8.38
N ARG A 78 13.85 11.99 -8.72
CA ARG A 78 12.61 12.72 -8.50
C ARG A 78 12.29 12.79 -7.00
N PRO A 79 11.45 13.74 -6.55
CA PRO A 79 11.25 13.98 -5.12
C PRO A 79 10.85 12.75 -4.29
N ASN A 80 10.06 11.82 -4.84
CA ASN A 80 9.64 10.60 -4.15
C ASN A 80 10.49 9.37 -4.49
N GLU A 81 11.46 9.47 -5.40
CA GLU A 81 12.38 8.38 -5.74
C GLU A 81 13.53 8.27 -4.72
N ALA A 82 14.25 7.14 -4.73
CA ALA A 82 15.46 6.99 -3.92
C ALA A 82 16.46 8.10 -4.25
N GLY A 83 17.00 8.74 -3.21
CA GLY A 83 17.83 9.95 -3.32
C GLY A 83 17.04 11.25 -3.47
N GLY A 84 15.73 11.21 -3.58
CA GLY A 84 14.86 12.39 -3.58
C GLY A 84 14.49 12.85 -2.17
N MET A 85 13.91 14.07 -2.09
CA MET A 85 13.63 14.79 -0.84
C MET A 85 12.87 13.95 0.21
N TRP A 86 11.88 13.15 -0.20
CA TRP A 86 11.04 12.37 0.72
C TRP A 86 11.47 10.91 0.86
N SER A 87 12.56 10.49 0.23
CA SER A 87 13.08 9.14 0.29
C SER A 87 14.30 9.04 1.21
N THR A 88 14.06 8.98 2.51
CA THR A 88 15.10 8.98 3.55
C THR A 88 15.74 7.61 3.78
N GLY A 89 15.32 6.56 3.06
CA GLY A 89 15.83 5.19 3.24
C GLY A 89 15.25 4.46 4.46
N ILE A 90 14.39 5.10 5.24
CA ILE A 90 13.80 4.48 6.45
C ILE A 90 12.88 3.32 6.04
N ILE A 91 13.06 2.17 6.72
CA ILE A 91 12.21 0.99 6.59
C ILE A 91 10.97 1.19 7.45
N SER A 92 9.79 1.24 6.85
CA SER A 92 8.55 1.48 7.56
C SER A 92 8.00 0.26 8.28
N ARG A 93 8.24 -0.95 7.74
CA ARG A 93 7.76 -2.24 8.30
C ARG A 93 8.70 -3.37 7.92
N VAL A 94 8.69 -4.42 8.75
CA VAL A 94 9.43 -5.66 8.53
C VAL A 94 8.43 -6.81 8.45
N TYR A 95 8.58 -7.67 7.47
CA TYR A 95 7.75 -8.86 7.24
C TYR A 95 8.63 -10.09 7.04
N ARG A 96 8.05 -11.27 7.17
CA ARG A 96 8.67 -12.52 6.71
C ARG A 96 8.28 -12.77 5.25
N GLU A 97 9.12 -13.48 4.51
CA GLU A 97 8.74 -13.94 3.18
C GLU A 97 7.46 -14.78 3.25
N GLY A 98 6.59 -14.65 2.26
CA GLY A 98 5.31 -15.38 2.26
C GLY A 98 4.29 -14.92 3.32
N GLU A 99 4.61 -13.91 4.14
CA GLU A 99 3.69 -13.36 5.13
C GLU A 99 2.56 -12.57 4.46
N VAL A 100 1.45 -12.43 5.18
CA VAL A 100 0.34 -11.58 4.76
C VAL A 100 0.67 -10.12 5.00
N LEU A 101 0.79 -9.36 3.91
CA LEU A 101 0.89 -7.91 3.95
C LEU A 101 -0.51 -7.30 3.97
N THR A 102 -0.92 -6.72 5.09
CA THR A 102 -2.14 -5.92 5.15
C THR A 102 -1.80 -4.48 4.81
N VAL A 103 -2.37 -3.97 3.71
CA VAL A 103 -2.21 -2.56 3.32
C VAL A 103 -3.44 -1.76 3.71
N THR A 104 -3.23 -0.50 4.10
CA THR A 104 -4.30 0.46 4.37
C THR A 104 -4.14 1.67 3.47
N VAL A 105 -5.09 1.86 2.57
CA VAL A 105 -5.18 3.03 1.69
C VAL A 105 -6.20 4.01 2.27
N HIS A 106 -5.83 5.27 2.42
CA HIS A 106 -6.76 6.35 2.72
C HIS A 106 -7.11 7.08 1.43
N LEU A 107 -8.31 6.88 0.95
CA LEU A 107 -8.83 7.53 -0.25
C LEU A 107 -9.66 8.75 0.13
N THR A 108 -9.19 9.94 -0.22
CA THR A 108 -9.85 11.21 0.10
C THR A 108 -10.78 11.70 -1.02
N ALA A 109 -10.53 11.26 -2.26
CA ALA A 109 -11.43 11.42 -3.40
C ALA A 109 -11.44 10.13 -4.22
N ASN A 110 -12.64 9.54 -4.40
CA ASN A 110 -12.83 8.25 -5.06
C ASN A 110 -13.43 8.44 -6.45
N HIS A 111 -12.71 7.99 -7.46
CA HIS A 111 -13.13 8.01 -8.86
C HIS A 111 -13.37 6.61 -9.42
N MET A 112 -13.76 5.66 -8.57
CA MET A 112 -13.97 4.28 -8.98
C MET A 112 -12.69 3.65 -9.57
N GLY A 113 -12.80 2.56 -10.33
CA GLY A 113 -11.65 1.88 -10.91
C GLY A 113 -11.08 0.81 -9.98
N TRP A 114 -9.75 0.69 -9.87
CA TRP A 114 -9.15 -0.36 -9.05
C TRP A 114 -7.76 0.00 -8.53
N PHE A 115 -7.36 -0.67 -7.45
CA PHE A 115 -6.00 -0.67 -6.93
C PHE A 115 -5.25 -1.92 -7.38
N GLU A 116 -3.96 -1.78 -7.64
CA GLU A 116 -2.98 -2.85 -7.78
C GLU A 116 -1.79 -2.56 -6.87
N PHE A 117 -1.14 -3.62 -6.40
CA PHE A 117 0.04 -3.53 -5.53
C PHE A 117 1.19 -4.31 -6.16
N ARG A 118 2.37 -3.75 -6.13
CA ARG A 118 3.57 -4.35 -6.70
C ARG A 118 4.72 -4.28 -5.70
N LEU A 119 5.62 -5.25 -5.79
CA LEU A 119 6.80 -5.32 -4.94
C LEU A 119 8.06 -5.36 -5.81
N CYS A 120 9.07 -4.61 -5.43
CA CYS A 120 10.40 -4.69 -6.04
C CYS A 120 11.47 -4.78 -4.97
N PRO A 121 12.30 -5.85 -4.93
CA PRO A 121 13.52 -5.86 -4.15
C PRO A 121 14.45 -4.75 -4.66
N ASN A 122 14.83 -3.83 -3.78
CA ASN A 122 15.69 -2.70 -4.08
C ASN A 122 16.65 -2.50 -2.91
N ASN A 123 17.58 -3.44 -2.74
CA ASN A 123 18.48 -3.51 -1.56
C ASN A 123 19.46 -2.35 -1.45
N ASP A 124 19.56 -1.51 -2.47
CA ASP A 124 20.35 -0.28 -2.46
C ASP A 124 19.42 0.93 -2.28
N PRO A 125 19.46 1.61 -1.11
CA PRO A 125 18.60 2.77 -0.83
C PRO A 125 18.92 4.00 -1.70
N THR A 126 20.06 4.02 -2.39
CA THR A 126 20.46 5.12 -3.28
C THR A 126 19.94 4.95 -4.71
N GLN A 127 19.55 3.73 -5.08
CA GLN A 127 19.04 3.42 -6.42
C GLN A 127 17.53 3.57 -6.49
N TYR A 128 17.05 4.27 -7.50
CA TYR A 128 15.62 4.34 -7.76
C TYR A 128 15.08 3.03 -8.33
N VAL A 129 13.87 2.67 -7.92
CA VAL A 129 13.18 1.48 -8.42
C VAL A 129 12.72 1.69 -9.87
N LYS A 130 12.84 0.64 -10.70
CA LYS A 130 12.36 0.65 -12.08
C LYS A 130 10.99 -0.04 -12.18
N GLN A 131 10.11 0.49 -13.03
CA GLN A 131 8.79 -0.14 -13.26
C GLN A 131 8.91 -1.59 -13.75
N SER A 132 9.96 -1.92 -14.51
CA SER A 132 10.24 -3.30 -14.95
C SER A 132 10.48 -4.28 -13.79
N CYS A 133 11.07 -3.82 -12.67
CA CYS A 133 11.20 -4.61 -11.45
C CYS A 133 9.85 -4.78 -10.75
N LEU A 134 9.11 -3.69 -10.56
CA LEU A 134 7.78 -3.70 -9.94
C LEU A 134 6.80 -4.62 -10.69
N ASN A 135 6.88 -4.66 -12.01
CA ASN A 135 6.00 -5.49 -12.84
C ASN A 135 6.27 -7.00 -12.71
N LYS A 136 7.44 -7.41 -12.19
CA LYS A 136 7.75 -8.83 -11.96
C LYS A 136 6.97 -9.42 -10.80
N HIS A 137 6.60 -8.61 -9.80
CA HIS A 137 5.95 -9.07 -8.59
C HIS A 137 4.68 -8.26 -8.32
N VAL A 138 3.63 -8.51 -9.12
CA VAL A 138 2.28 -8.00 -8.85
C VAL A 138 1.66 -8.87 -7.77
N LEU A 139 1.30 -8.26 -6.63
CA LEU A 139 0.83 -8.97 -5.44
C LEU A 139 -0.61 -9.45 -5.61
N ARG A 140 -0.87 -10.68 -5.18
CA ARG A 140 -2.21 -11.27 -5.20
C ARG A 140 -3.02 -10.81 -3.99
N LEU A 141 -4.30 -10.54 -4.23
CA LEU A 141 -5.28 -10.30 -3.17
C LEU A 141 -5.62 -11.64 -2.48
N LEU A 142 -5.79 -11.62 -1.17
CA LEU A 142 -6.21 -12.82 -0.43
C LEU A 142 -7.73 -12.96 -0.37
N ASP A 143 -8.45 -11.85 -0.24
CA ASP A 143 -9.90 -11.85 -0.05
C ASP A 143 -10.69 -11.74 -1.37
N TYR A 144 -9.98 -11.54 -2.47
CA TYR A 144 -10.58 -11.35 -3.80
C TYR A 144 -9.76 -12.09 -4.86
N PRO A 145 -10.38 -12.55 -5.95
CA PRO A 145 -9.63 -13.20 -7.02
C PRO A 145 -8.72 -12.21 -7.76
N GLY A 146 -7.49 -12.65 -8.07
CA GLY A 146 -6.54 -11.92 -8.89
C GLY A 146 -5.72 -10.87 -8.12
N THR A 147 -5.39 -9.77 -8.81
CA THR A 147 -4.46 -8.73 -8.36
C THR A 147 -5.10 -7.34 -8.28
N ARG A 148 -6.36 -7.19 -8.75
CA ARG A 148 -7.07 -5.90 -8.82
C ARG A 148 -8.18 -5.81 -7.80
N TYR A 149 -8.05 -4.87 -6.89
CA TYR A 149 -9.11 -4.52 -5.94
C TYR A 149 -10.03 -3.47 -6.57
N HIS A 150 -11.21 -3.90 -7.03
CA HIS A 150 -12.18 -3.03 -7.69
C HIS A 150 -12.98 -2.20 -6.69
N LEU A 151 -13.02 -0.89 -6.90
CA LEU A 151 -13.87 0.02 -6.15
C LEU A 151 -15.30 -0.05 -6.69
N LYS A 152 -16.20 -0.62 -5.89
CA LYS A 152 -17.60 -0.83 -6.29
C LYS A 152 -18.50 0.39 -6.07
N HIS A 153 -18.08 1.30 -5.18
CA HIS A 153 -18.83 2.49 -4.77
C HIS A 153 -17.90 3.70 -4.71
N SER A 154 -18.46 4.90 -4.81
CA SER A 154 -17.73 6.17 -4.72
C SER A 154 -17.35 6.56 -3.27
N GLN A 155 -17.48 5.64 -2.32
CA GLN A 155 -17.16 5.86 -0.92
C GLN A 155 -15.67 6.19 -0.74
N THR A 156 -15.38 7.16 0.11
CA THR A 156 -14.04 7.55 0.56
C THR A 156 -13.70 6.92 1.92
N GLY A 157 -12.49 7.11 2.41
CA GLY A 157 -12.06 6.62 3.71
C GLY A 157 -10.97 5.57 3.63
N LEU A 158 -10.91 4.69 4.63
CA LEU A 158 -9.86 3.70 4.78
C LEU A 158 -10.25 2.36 4.13
N PHE A 159 -9.42 1.89 3.22
CA PHE A 159 -9.54 0.58 2.58
C PHE A 159 -8.42 -0.32 3.08
N ARG A 160 -8.78 -1.41 3.77
CA ARG A 160 -7.83 -2.43 4.24
C ARG A 160 -7.87 -3.62 3.31
N ILE A 161 -6.72 -4.01 2.78
CA ILE A 161 -6.59 -5.03 1.75
C ILE A 161 -5.47 -5.96 2.15
N ARG A 162 -5.74 -7.27 2.16
CA ARG A 162 -4.74 -8.29 2.47
C ARG A 162 -4.11 -8.83 1.20
N LEU A 163 -2.78 -8.82 1.18
CA LEU A 163 -1.95 -9.22 0.05
C LEU A 163 -1.05 -10.38 0.44
N GLN A 164 -0.73 -11.24 -0.50
CA GLN A 164 0.24 -12.31 -0.32
C GLN A 164 1.63 -11.84 -0.73
N LEU A 165 2.58 -11.79 0.20
CA LEU A 165 3.98 -11.62 -0.14
C LEU A 165 4.51 -12.87 -0.85
N PRO A 166 5.35 -12.73 -1.88
CA PRO A 166 5.91 -13.87 -2.58
C PRO A 166 6.77 -14.73 -1.65
N PRO A 167 6.56 -16.07 -1.64
CA PRO A 167 7.48 -16.97 -0.94
C PRO A 167 8.86 -16.95 -1.64
N GLY A 168 9.93 -17.11 -0.88
CA GLY A 168 11.31 -17.10 -1.38
C GLY A 168 11.83 -15.71 -1.76
N LEU A 169 11.03 -14.64 -1.60
CA LEU A 169 11.48 -13.28 -1.89
C LEU A 169 11.90 -12.58 -0.59
N THR A 170 13.21 -12.42 -0.42
CA THR A 170 13.80 -11.67 0.70
C THR A 170 14.50 -10.42 0.20
N CYS A 171 14.49 -9.35 0.97
CA CYS A 171 15.17 -8.10 0.67
C CYS A 171 15.48 -7.34 1.96
N THR A 172 16.62 -6.70 2.01
CA THR A 172 16.95 -5.74 3.08
C THR A 172 16.14 -4.45 2.92
N GLN A 173 15.78 -4.13 1.68
CA GLN A 173 14.87 -3.05 1.32
C GLN A 173 14.05 -3.46 0.11
N CYS A 174 12.74 -3.53 0.27
CA CYS A 174 11.77 -3.69 -0.81
C CYS A 174 10.94 -2.41 -0.97
N VAL A 175 10.56 -2.12 -2.18
CA VAL A 175 9.61 -1.06 -2.49
C VAL A 175 8.26 -1.67 -2.81
N VAL A 176 7.24 -1.35 -2.01
CA VAL A 176 5.84 -1.65 -2.30
C VAL A 176 5.24 -0.46 -3.02
N GLN A 177 4.73 -0.67 -4.21
CA GLN A 177 4.02 0.33 -5.00
C GLN A 177 2.52 0.08 -4.90
N TRP A 178 1.76 1.04 -4.37
CA TRP A 178 0.32 1.11 -4.57
C TRP A 178 0.04 1.90 -5.85
N HIS A 179 -0.71 1.31 -6.75
CA HIS A 179 -1.09 1.90 -8.02
C HIS A 179 -2.61 1.93 -8.12
N TYR A 180 -3.17 3.12 -8.26
CA TYR A 180 -4.60 3.34 -8.41
C TYR A 180 -4.93 3.69 -9.87
N THR A 181 -5.76 2.93 -10.53
CA THR A 181 -6.32 3.24 -11.84
C THR A 181 -7.74 3.74 -11.66
N THR A 182 -7.98 5.01 -11.96
CA THR A 182 -9.32 5.61 -11.80
C THR A 182 -10.28 5.21 -12.92
N GLY A 183 -11.57 5.18 -12.61
CA GLY A 183 -12.62 4.81 -13.55
C GLY A 183 -13.37 5.98 -14.18
N ASN A 184 -12.97 7.24 -13.94
CA ASN A 184 -13.71 8.43 -14.36
C ASN A 184 -13.26 9.02 -15.71
N ASN A 185 -12.43 8.30 -16.48
CA ASN A 185 -11.96 8.81 -17.77
C ASN A 185 -13.03 8.75 -18.83
N TRP A 186 -13.33 9.90 -19.40
CA TRP A 186 -14.21 10.01 -20.57
C TRP A 186 -13.54 9.43 -21.82
N GLY A 187 -14.29 8.68 -22.61
CA GLY A 187 -13.80 8.15 -23.88
C GLY A 187 -14.78 7.24 -24.56
N PHE A 188 -14.36 6.74 -25.74
CA PHE A 188 -15.13 5.81 -26.55
C PHE A 188 -15.08 4.41 -25.97
N CYS A 189 -16.24 3.83 -25.70
CA CYS A 189 -16.40 2.44 -25.33
C CYS A 189 -16.35 1.52 -26.56
N LYS A 190 -16.14 0.22 -26.32
CA LYS A 190 -16.16 -0.79 -27.38
C LYS A 190 -17.55 -0.93 -28.05
N ASP A 191 -18.60 -0.49 -27.36
CA ASP A 191 -19.99 -0.47 -27.86
C ASP A 191 -20.30 0.81 -28.68
N GLY A 192 -19.30 1.65 -28.97
CA GLY A 192 -19.45 2.91 -29.69
C GLY A 192 -20.01 4.07 -28.88
N SER A 193 -20.40 3.86 -27.60
CA SER A 193 -20.86 4.93 -26.73
C SER A 193 -19.71 5.76 -26.16
N ASN A 194 -20.01 7.02 -25.78
CA ASN A 194 -19.10 7.90 -25.08
C ASN A 194 -19.54 8.05 -23.63
N LYS A 195 -18.70 7.62 -22.68
CA LYS A 195 -19.01 7.75 -21.26
C LYS A 195 -17.77 7.70 -20.37
N PRO A 196 -17.86 8.12 -19.10
CA PRO A 196 -16.80 7.92 -18.11
C PRO A 196 -16.44 6.44 -17.98
N GLY A 197 -15.16 6.12 -17.83
CA GLY A 197 -14.64 4.76 -17.70
C GLY A 197 -14.19 4.11 -18.99
N CYS A 198 -14.51 4.69 -20.14
CA CYS A 198 -14.13 4.18 -21.46
C CYS A 198 -12.97 4.91 -22.13
N GLY A 199 -12.54 6.03 -21.56
CA GLY A 199 -11.37 6.74 -22.06
C GLY A 199 -10.08 5.94 -21.97
N PRO A 200 -9.00 6.43 -22.59
CA PRO A 200 -7.70 5.79 -22.47
C PRO A 200 -7.44 5.52 -21.01
N ARG A 201 -7.19 4.25 -20.69
CA ARG A 201 -6.97 3.83 -19.30
C ARG A 201 -5.76 4.58 -18.80
N LYS A 202 -6.03 5.60 -18.04
CA LYS A 202 -5.00 6.34 -17.36
C LYS A 202 -4.39 5.36 -16.35
N CYS A 203 -3.13 5.02 -16.53
CA CYS A 203 -2.29 5.00 -15.34
C CYS A 203 -2.43 6.43 -14.85
N SER A 204 -3.41 6.60 -14.05
CA SER A 204 -4.14 7.77 -13.68
C SER A 204 -3.34 9.07 -13.77
N ALA A 205 -3.73 9.91 -14.65
CA ALA A 205 -3.74 11.31 -14.32
C ALA A 205 -4.63 11.43 -13.09
N GLY A 206 -4.06 11.58 -11.93
CA GLY A 206 -4.80 11.70 -10.69
C GLY A 206 -4.82 10.48 -9.79
N ALA A 207 -4.13 9.37 -10.09
CA ALA A 207 -4.01 8.33 -9.09
C ALA A 207 -2.64 8.33 -8.44
N PRO A 208 -2.62 8.37 -7.11
CA PRO A 208 -1.36 8.33 -6.38
C PRO A 208 -0.69 6.97 -6.58
N THR A 209 0.58 7.03 -6.97
CA THR A 209 1.50 5.91 -6.89
C THR A 209 2.39 6.17 -5.69
N SER A 210 2.07 5.53 -4.57
CA SER A 210 2.80 5.77 -3.32
C SER A 210 3.73 4.61 -3.02
N PRO A 211 5.05 4.81 -2.98
CA PRO A 211 5.98 3.79 -2.57
C PRO A 211 6.12 3.75 -1.04
N SER A 212 6.02 2.56 -0.47
CA SER A 212 6.46 2.23 0.88
C SER A 212 7.74 1.42 0.85
N THR A 213 8.58 1.61 1.85
CA THR A 213 9.81 0.84 2.00
C THR A 213 9.63 -0.17 3.14
N ILE A 214 9.78 -1.45 2.83
CA ILE A 214 9.68 -2.56 3.78
C ILE A 214 10.89 -3.48 3.67
N THR A 215 11.10 -4.32 4.68
CA THR A 215 12.08 -5.42 4.66
C THR A 215 11.33 -6.74 4.65
N THR A 216 11.85 -7.75 3.93
CA THR A 216 11.39 -9.13 4.04
C THR A 216 12.56 -10.02 4.47
N THR A 217 12.32 -10.87 5.48
CA THR A 217 13.31 -11.77 6.06
C THR A 217 12.92 -13.23 5.82
N PRO A 218 13.88 -14.17 5.84
CA PRO A 218 13.56 -15.59 5.81
C PRO A 218 12.64 -16.00 6.97
N PRO A 219 11.93 -17.12 6.86
CA PRO A 219 11.19 -17.68 7.97
C PRO A 219 12.16 -18.03 9.10
N THR A 220 11.80 -17.68 10.33
CA THR A 220 12.59 -18.11 11.49
C THR A 220 12.44 -19.61 11.58
N SER A 221 13.55 -20.36 11.44
CA SER A 221 13.55 -21.79 11.69
C SER A 221 13.30 -22.01 13.18
N SER A 222 12.06 -22.21 13.57
CA SER A 222 11.74 -22.83 14.84
C SER A 222 12.08 -24.29 14.68
N SER A 223 13.30 -24.69 15.05
CA SER A 223 13.60 -26.11 15.31
C SER A 223 12.61 -26.58 16.36
N PRO A 224 11.83 -27.63 16.12
CA PRO A 224 11.04 -28.22 17.19
C PRO A 224 12.03 -28.83 18.16
N THR A 225 12.23 -28.20 19.31
CA THR A 225 12.90 -28.81 20.45
C THR A 225 11.98 -29.95 20.90
N SER A 226 12.26 -31.16 20.43
CA SER A 226 11.67 -32.37 21.01
C SER A 226 11.95 -32.36 22.50
N PRO A 227 10.95 -32.53 23.35
CA PRO A 227 11.19 -32.72 24.78
C PRO A 227 11.98 -34.01 24.94
N LYS A 228 13.22 -33.91 25.41
CA LYS A 228 14.00 -35.05 25.84
C LYS A 228 13.21 -35.71 26.97
N SER A 229 12.69 -36.91 26.72
CA SER A 229 12.20 -37.84 27.68
C SER A 229 13.29 -38.07 28.73
N GLN A 230 13.14 -37.49 29.90
CA GLN A 230 13.93 -37.86 31.09
C GLN A 230 13.37 -39.15 31.60
N THR A 231 14.00 -40.26 31.27
CA THR A 231 13.86 -41.53 31.97
C THR A 231 14.47 -41.39 33.35
N SER A 232 13.64 -41.34 34.38
CA SER A 232 14.06 -41.49 35.75
C SER A 232 14.40 -42.96 36.04
N PRO A 233 15.51 -43.28 36.74
CA PRO A 233 15.77 -44.63 37.19
C PRO A 233 14.91 -44.94 38.43
N SER A 234 14.20 -46.07 38.36
CA SER A 234 13.53 -46.71 39.46
C SER A 234 14.53 -47.20 40.48
N SER A 235 14.44 -46.79 41.75
CA SER A 235 15.03 -47.46 42.86
C SER A 235 13.93 -47.90 43.87
N CYS A 236 13.85 -49.21 43.99
CA CYS A 236 13.07 -49.96 44.95
C CYS A 236 13.79 -49.94 46.33
N SER A 237 13.11 -49.64 47.43
CA SER A 237 13.34 -50.32 48.74
C SER A 237 12.31 -49.90 49.79
N SER A 238 11.60 -50.90 50.21
CA SER A 238 11.23 -51.40 51.53
C SER A 238 10.61 -50.48 52.61
N ARG A 239 9.43 -50.90 52.97
CA ARG A 239 8.82 -51.16 54.29
C ARG A 239 9.18 -50.23 55.47
N HIS A 240 8.14 -49.63 56.10
CA HIS A 240 7.76 -50.02 57.48
C HIS A 240 6.35 -49.54 57.88
N ARG A 241 5.72 -50.39 58.71
CA ARG A 241 4.39 -50.28 59.35
C ARG A 241 4.37 -49.21 60.43
N GLY A 242 3.20 -48.67 60.69
CA GLY A 242 2.90 -48.00 62.00
C GLY A 242 1.58 -47.22 61.92
N THR A 243 0.52 -47.85 62.11
CA THR A 243 -0.55 -47.75 63.11
C THR A 243 -0.96 -46.35 63.62
N ARG A 244 -2.23 -46.09 63.47
CA ARG A 244 -3.23 -45.74 64.48
C ARG A 244 -3.64 -44.29 64.73
N ARG A 245 -4.97 -44.16 64.71
CA ARG A 245 -5.91 -43.29 65.46
C ARG A 245 -6.16 -41.88 64.97
N GLU A 246 -7.37 -41.69 64.51
CA GLU A 246 -8.62 -41.32 65.24
C GLU A 246 -8.61 -39.89 65.81
N SER A 247 -9.45 -39.02 65.31
CA SER A 247 -10.68 -38.47 65.94
C SER A 247 -11.03 -37.14 65.25
N LEU A 248 -12.19 -37.01 64.66
CA LEU A 248 -13.42 -36.41 65.18
C LEU A 248 -13.40 -34.90 65.50
N ARG A 249 -14.40 -34.31 64.94
CA ARG A 249 -15.23 -33.13 65.30
C ARG A 249 -14.94 -31.87 64.49
N ARG A 250 -15.93 -31.49 63.73
CA ARG A 250 -17.19 -30.76 63.95
C ARG A 250 -17.00 -29.23 64.01
N SER A 251 -17.79 -28.61 63.16
CA SER A 251 -18.61 -27.40 63.39
C SER A 251 -17.84 -26.09 63.54
N VAL A 252 -18.11 -25.07 62.76
CA VAL A 252 -19.33 -24.30 62.56
C VAL A 252 -19.28 -23.70 61.14
#